data_05135d5a90716dc7a084bf9275f042a3
#
_entry.id   05135d5a90716dc7a084bf9275f042a3
#
_cell.length_a   1.000
_cell.length_b   1.000
_cell.length_c   1.000
_cell.angle_alpha   90.00
_cell.angle_beta   90.00
_cell.angle_gamma   90.00
#
_symmetry.space_group_name_H-M   'P 1'
#
loop_
_entity.id
_entity.type
_entity.pdbx_description
1 polymer ?
#
loop_
_entity_poly.entity_id
_entity_poly.type
_entity_poly.pdbx_seq_one_letter_code
_entity_poly.pdbx_strand_id
1 'polypeptide(L)'
;YEISACLVGSEMCIRDSTKTMGKGDKVVLYTSIPKNFKYDTPVIKIPTTSSVLKVSVNGKLVYTYGEDRYAENKLVGSGWHYIPVKKTDAGKNIRIIITSTEDATFSSIDAPVLMEYSDVFQQMMIKNRVPYVSAVSLILFGALIMALAGIMMIKRTGMSRLFWIGALSVTVGTWTACNYRLTQLFNIPLPVTTTLEYINLVLGALSVAMYFNCLLYTSP
;
A
#
# COMPACT_ATOMS: atom_id res chain seq x y z
N TYR A 1 5.09 17.02 11.42
CA TYR A 1 4.83 18.26 10.67
C TYR A 1 4.44 17.90 9.24
N GLU A 2 3.27 18.36 8.78
CA GLU A 2 2.92 18.32 7.36
C GLU A 2 3.82 19.31 6.62
N ILE A 3 4.42 18.87 5.54
CA ILE A 3 5.26 19.69 4.70
C ILE A 3 4.36 20.27 3.60
N SER A 4 4.18 21.56 3.59
CA SER A 4 3.49 22.24 2.49
C SER A 4 4.30 22.08 1.22
N ALA A 5 3.74 21.39 0.22
CA ALA A 5 4.37 21.20 -1.07
C ALA A 5 3.55 21.91 -2.14
N CYS A 6 4.23 22.71 -2.98
CA CYS A 6 3.63 23.36 -4.14
C CYS A 6 3.96 22.60 -5.43
N LEU A 7 2.99 22.42 -6.30
CA LEU A 7 3.16 21.89 -7.65
C LEU A 7 3.68 22.97 -8.60
N VAL A 8 4.76 22.67 -9.34
CA VAL A 8 5.24 23.54 -10.42
C VAL A 8 4.73 23.04 -11.76
N GLY A 9 3.99 23.89 -12.46
CA GLY A 9 3.45 23.59 -13.80
C GLY A 9 1.92 23.71 -13.93
N SER A 10 1.20 23.70 -12.85
CA SER A 10 -0.17 24.21 -12.72
C SER A 10 -0.30 24.76 -11.31
N GLU A 11 -0.85 25.96 -11.18
CA GLU A 11 -1.13 26.60 -9.90
C GLU A 11 -2.23 25.83 -9.16
N MET A 12 -1.90 24.61 -8.70
CA MET A 12 -2.86 23.78 -7.97
C MET A 12 -2.20 23.28 -6.69
N CYS A 13 -2.74 23.68 -5.56
CA CYS A 13 -2.45 23.05 -4.28
C CYS A 13 -2.82 21.56 -4.38
N ILE A 14 -1.99 20.69 -3.81
CA ILE A 14 -2.07 19.21 -3.90
C ILE A 14 -3.47 18.64 -3.61
N ARG A 15 -4.36 19.43 -3.01
CA ARG A 15 -5.67 18.99 -2.54
C ARG A 15 -6.79 18.96 -3.60
N ASP A 16 -6.61 19.58 -4.76
CA ASP A 16 -7.72 19.83 -5.72
C ASP A 16 -7.47 19.37 -7.17
N SER A 17 -6.45 18.52 -7.44
CA SER A 17 -6.29 18.02 -8.80
C SER A 17 -7.27 16.88 -9.08
N THR A 18 -8.36 17.20 -9.78
CA THR A 18 -9.34 16.22 -10.28
C THR A 18 -8.86 15.45 -11.52
N LYS A 19 -7.63 15.71 -11.99
CA LYS A 19 -7.09 15.06 -13.18
C LYS A 19 -6.42 13.73 -12.79
N THR A 20 -6.95 12.64 -13.32
CA THR A 20 -6.33 11.31 -13.22
C THR A 20 -5.01 11.30 -14.01
N MET A 21 -3.98 10.72 -13.40
CA MET A 21 -2.65 10.56 -14.02
C MET A 21 -2.64 9.38 -14.98
N GLY A 22 -2.17 9.62 -16.20
CA GLY A 22 -1.89 8.58 -17.19
C GLY A 22 -0.49 7.97 -17.02
N LYS A 23 -0.25 6.84 -17.67
CA LYS A 23 1.07 6.18 -17.67
C LYS A 23 2.14 7.12 -18.22
N GLY A 24 3.22 7.28 -17.47
CA GLY A 24 4.34 8.16 -17.83
C GLY A 24 4.18 9.62 -17.38
N ASP A 25 2.99 10.02 -16.92
CA ASP A 25 2.78 11.36 -16.38
C ASP A 25 3.64 11.57 -15.13
N LYS A 26 4.15 12.80 -14.98
CA LYS A 26 5.04 13.16 -13.87
C LYS A 26 4.46 14.29 -13.04
N VAL A 27 4.49 14.09 -11.73
CA VAL A 27 4.24 15.15 -10.76
C VAL A 27 5.55 15.53 -10.11
N VAL A 28 5.84 16.81 -10.08
CA VAL A 28 7.04 17.35 -9.43
C VAL A 28 6.60 18.25 -8.28
N LEU A 29 6.96 17.84 -7.07
CA LEU A 29 6.70 18.60 -5.86
C LEU A 29 7.99 19.30 -5.41
N TYR A 30 7.86 20.58 -5.14
CA TYR A 30 8.93 21.37 -4.52
C TYR A 30 8.52 21.77 -3.14
N THR A 31 9.40 21.54 -2.17
CA THR A 31 9.19 21.90 -0.78
C THR A 31 10.53 22.13 -0.09
N SER A 32 10.51 22.56 1.15
CA SER A 32 11.73 22.70 1.96
C SER A 32 11.61 21.90 3.25
N ILE A 33 12.73 21.36 3.71
CA ILE A 33 12.81 20.73 5.03
C ILE A 33 12.62 21.83 6.08
N PRO A 34 11.76 21.65 7.09
CA PRO A 34 11.62 22.62 8.17
C PRO A 34 12.97 22.99 8.79
N LYS A 35 13.19 24.27 9.08
CA LYS A 35 14.44 24.72 9.69
C LYS A 35 14.61 24.23 11.12
N ASN A 36 13.49 24.10 11.84
CA ASN A 36 13.47 23.69 13.25
C ASN A 36 12.66 22.42 13.42
N PHE A 37 13.32 21.30 13.62
CA PHE A 37 12.71 20.03 14.04
C PHE A 37 13.57 19.37 15.12
N LYS A 38 12.91 18.69 16.07
CA LYS A 38 13.55 18.04 17.23
C LYS A 38 13.64 16.52 17.06
N TYR A 39 13.92 16.06 15.86
CA TYR A 39 14.05 14.61 15.57
C TYR A 39 15.52 14.20 15.60
N ASP A 40 15.82 13.03 16.16
CA ASP A 40 17.18 12.47 16.19
C ASP A 40 17.50 11.71 14.90
N THR A 41 16.54 10.92 14.44
CA THR A 41 16.60 10.17 13.18
C THR A 41 15.43 10.56 12.27
N PRO A 42 15.44 11.79 11.70
CA PRO A 42 14.33 12.28 10.89
C PRO A 42 14.20 11.52 9.58
N VAL A 43 12.96 11.16 9.24
CA VAL A 43 12.60 10.55 7.96
C VAL A 43 11.44 11.30 7.33
N ILE A 44 11.42 11.36 6.00
CA ILE A 44 10.28 11.85 5.23
C ILE A 44 9.51 10.64 4.73
N LYS A 45 8.25 10.53 5.15
CA LYS A 45 7.30 9.55 4.66
C LYS A 45 6.63 10.08 3.40
N ILE A 46 6.72 9.33 2.30
CA ILE A 46 6.08 9.63 1.02
C ILE A 46 5.27 8.40 0.59
N PRO A 47 3.93 8.49 0.52
CA PRO A 47 3.11 7.44 -0.07
C PRO A 47 3.19 7.48 -1.59
N THR A 48 3.21 6.31 -2.23
CA THR A 48 3.11 6.17 -3.68
C THR A 48 2.14 5.06 -4.07
N THR A 49 1.49 5.23 -5.21
CA THR A 49 0.63 4.23 -5.82
C THR A 49 1.14 3.93 -7.21
N SER A 50 1.60 2.70 -7.44
CA SER A 50 2.14 2.23 -8.75
C SER A 50 2.99 3.29 -9.45
N SER A 51 4.00 3.82 -8.76
CA SER A 51 4.77 4.97 -9.25
C SER A 51 6.25 4.84 -8.97
N VAL A 52 7.06 5.35 -9.92
CA VAL A 52 8.48 5.59 -9.69
C VAL A 52 8.64 6.83 -8.82
N LEU A 53 9.49 6.76 -7.83
CA LEU A 53 9.79 7.86 -6.91
C LEU A 53 11.26 8.26 -7.02
N LYS A 54 11.52 9.56 -7.24
CA LYS A 54 12.86 10.16 -7.14
C LYS A 54 12.81 11.34 -6.18
N VAL A 55 13.75 11.39 -5.25
CA VAL A 55 13.85 12.49 -4.29
C VAL A 55 15.25 13.07 -4.32
N SER A 56 15.31 14.38 -4.47
CA SER A 56 16.56 15.15 -4.48
C SER A 56 16.52 16.23 -3.39
N VAL A 57 17.63 16.38 -2.67
CA VAL A 57 17.82 17.44 -1.67
C VAL A 57 18.90 18.37 -2.19
N ASN A 58 18.56 19.65 -2.29
CA ASN A 58 19.46 20.70 -2.82
C ASN A 58 20.10 20.31 -4.17
N GLY A 59 19.32 19.70 -5.08
CA GLY A 59 19.76 19.25 -6.40
C GLY A 59 20.47 17.88 -6.43
N LYS A 60 20.86 17.31 -5.29
CA LYS A 60 21.51 16.01 -5.21
C LYS A 60 20.45 14.90 -5.04
N LEU A 61 20.47 13.87 -5.90
CA LEU A 61 19.62 12.69 -5.78
C LEU A 61 19.98 11.93 -4.50
N VAL A 62 18.99 11.74 -3.60
CA VAL A 62 19.18 11.04 -2.32
C VAL A 62 18.39 9.72 -2.26
N TYR A 63 17.36 9.59 -3.09
CA TYR A 63 16.53 8.38 -3.12
C TYR A 63 15.93 8.15 -4.50
N THR A 64 15.92 6.89 -4.95
CA THR A 64 15.18 6.44 -6.14
C THR A 64 14.52 5.09 -5.85
N TYR A 65 13.34 4.89 -6.43
CA TYR A 65 12.61 3.64 -6.32
C TYR A 65 11.86 3.33 -7.62
N GLY A 66 11.91 2.07 -8.04
CA GLY A 66 11.07 1.52 -9.10
C GLY A 66 11.52 1.82 -10.52
N GLU A 67 12.63 2.53 -10.74
CA GLU A 67 13.09 2.94 -12.08
C GLU A 67 13.44 1.74 -12.97
N ASP A 68 14.21 0.78 -12.44
CA ASP A 68 14.62 -0.42 -13.18
C ASP A 68 13.40 -1.27 -13.56
N ARG A 69 12.46 -1.43 -12.62
CA ARG A 69 11.23 -2.19 -12.85
C ARG A 69 10.34 -1.53 -13.90
N TYR A 70 10.24 -0.21 -13.87
CA TYR A 70 9.48 0.56 -14.85
C TYR A 70 10.10 0.45 -16.24
N ALA A 71 11.44 0.54 -16.35
CA ALA A 71 12.15 0.35 -17.61
C ALA A 71 11.95 -1.05 -18.21
N GLU A 72 11.79 -2.06 -17.36
CA GLU A 72 11.50 -3.45 -17.75
C GLU A 72 9.99 -3.74 -17.92
N ASN A 73 9.11 -2.73 -17.87
CA ASN A 73 7.65 -2.89 -17.85
C ASN A 73 7.12 -3.85 -16.77
N LYS A 74 7.79 -3.93 -15.62
CA LYS A 74 7.38 -4.72 -14.47
C LYS A 74 6.61 -3.87 -13.47
N LEU A 75 5.67 -4.50 -12.75
CA LEU A 75 4.91 -3.85 -11.69
C LEU A 75 5.83 -3.22 -10.65
N VAL A 76 5.67 -1.93 -10.40
CA VAL A 76 6.48 -1.16 -9.43
C VAL A 76 5.96 -1.36 -8.01
N GLY A 77 4.64 -1.44 -7.86
CA GLY A 77 3.97 -1.61 -6.57
C GLY A 77 3.67 -0.28 -5.87
N SER A 78 2.81 -0.39 -4.85
CA SER A 78 2.29 0.74 -4.08
C SER A 78 2.69 0.62 -2.61
N GLY A 79 3.05 1.73 -1.97
CA GLY A 79 3.43 1.69 -0.55
C GLY A 79 3.94 3.00 0.00
N TRP A 80 4.52 2.93 1.18
CA TRP A 80 5.13 4.06 1.87
C TRP A 80 6.64 3.99 1.77
N HIS A 81 7.26 5.10 1.40
CA HIS A 81 8.71 5.26 1.36
C HIS A 81 9.15 6.12 2.53
N TYR A 82 10.16 5.66 3.26
CA TYR A 82 10.76 6.36 4.41
C TYR A 82 12.17 6.78 4.03
N ILE A 83 12.36 8.08 3.77
CA ILE A 83 13.61 8.62 3.24
C ILE A 83 14.36 9.29 4.38
N PRO A 84 15.53 8.78 4.79
CA PRO A 84 16.32 9.39 5.85
C PRO A 84 16.81 10.78 5.45
N VAL A 85 16.70 11.73 6.37
CA VAL A 85 17.12 13.10 6.21
C VAL A 85 18.15 13.41 7.30
N LYS A 86 19.17 14.19 6.97
CA LYS A 86 20.18 14.62 7.96
C LYS A 86 19.74 15.90 8.64
N LYS A 87 20.09 16.10 9.91
CA LYS A 87 19.90 17.40 10.61
C LYS A 87 20.56 18.57 9.86
N THR A 88 21.65 18.31 9.13
CA THR A 88 22.33 19.29 8.27
C THR A 88 21.55 19.67 7.01
N ASP A 89 20.44 18.99 6.72
CA ASP A 89 19.58 19.28 5.57
C ASP A 89 18.40 20.20 5.95
N ALA A 90 18.32 20.63 7.23
CA ALA A 90 17.34 21.59 7.69
C ALA A 90 17.34 22.87 6.83
N GLY A 91 16.19 23.29 6.37
CA GLY A 91 16.01 24.46 5.51
C GLY A 91 16.39 24.26 4.04
N LYS A 92 16.91 23.09 3.64
CA LYS A 92 17.22 22.81 2.23
C LYS A 92 15.97 22.51 1.43
N ASN A 93 16.05 22.81 0.13
CA ASN A 93 14.98 22.51 -0.80
C ASN A 93 14.95 21.01 -1.16
N ILE A 94 13.75 20.44 -1.18
CA ILE A 94 13.50 19.09 -1.65
C ILE A 94 12.72 19.16 -2.94
N ARG A 95 13.12 18.33 -3.90
CA ARG A 95 12.38 18.05 -5.13
C ARG A 95 11.99 16.57 -5.14
N ILE A 96 10.69 16.31 -5.20
CA ILE A 96 10.10 14.97 -5.26
C ILE A 96 9.49 14.81 -6.65
N ILE A 97 9.89 13.77 -7.38
CA ILE A 97 9.35 13.45 -8.70
C ILE A 97 8.64 12.10 -8.56
N ILE A 98 7.35 12.09 -8.84
CA ILE A 98 6.52 10.89 -8.88
C ILE A 98 6.10 10.69 -10.34
N THR A 99 6.46 9.53 -10.92
CA THR A 99 6.07 9.16 -12.28
C THR A 99 5.10 7.99 -12.22
N SER A 100 3.89 8.17 -12.75
CA SER A 100 2.89 7.10 -12.83
C SER A 100 3.35 5.99 -13.76
N THR A 101 3.21 4.73 -13.33
CA THR A 101 3.58 3.56 -14.15
C THR A 101 2.39 2.91 -14.84
N GLU A 102 1.17 3.32 -14.48
CA GLU A 102 -0.09 2.79 -14.99
C GLU A 102 -1.07 3.94 -15.30
N ASP A 103 -2.11 3.66 -16.06
CA ASP A 103 -3.17 4.63 -16.34
C ASP A 103 -4.14 4.73 -15.16
N ALA A 104 -4.65 5.92 -14.90
CA ALA A 104 -5.64 6.23 -13.86
C ALA A 104 -5.26 5.77 -12.43
N THR A 105 -3.96 5.78 -12.10
CA THR A 105 -3.44 5.26 -10.83
C THR A 105 -3.83 6.08 -9.61
N PHE A 106 -3.87 7.40 -9.73
CA PHE A 106 -4.27 8.29 -8.62
C PHE A 106 -4.75 9.64 -9.13
N SER A 107 -5.64 10.24 -8.37
CA SER A 107 -6.16 11.61 -8.57
C SER A 107 -5.67 12.58 -7.49
N SER A 108 -5.05 12.08 -6.43
CA SER A 108 -4.52 12.87 -5.32
C SER A 108 -3.21 12.28 -4.81
N ILE A 109 -2.35 13.13 -4.29
CA ILE A 109 -1.08 12.76 -3.66
C ILE A 109 -1.13 13.26 -2.22
N ASP A 110 -0.94 12.35 -1.27
CA ASP A 110 -0.82 12.75 0.13
C ASP A 110 0.46 13.55 0.34
N ALA A 111 0.38 14.59 1.17
CA ALA A 111 1.51 15.43 1.49
C ALA A 111 2.65 14.62 2.15
N PRO A 112 3.92 14.89 1.80
CA PRO A 112 5.06 14.32 2.51
C PRO A 112 5.04 14.72 3.99
N VAL A 113 5.35 13.77 4.88
CA VAL A 113 5.35 14.00 6.33
C VAL A 113 6.73 13.76 6.90
N LEU A 114 7.29 14.77 7.59
CA LEU A 114 8.53 14.62 8.34
C LEU A 114 8.23 14.09 9.74
N MET A 115 8.89 13.01 10.13
CA MET A 115 8.69 12.33 11.42
C MET A 115 9.98 11.73 11.95
N GLU A 116 9.97 11.30 13.22
CA GLU A 116 11.04 10.50 13.81
C GLU A 116 10.92 9.05 13.29
N TYR A 117 12.05 8.42 13.01
CA TYR A 117 12.05 7.03 12.51
C TYR A 117 11.49 6.04 13.54
N SER A 118 11.78 6.25 14.82
CA SER A 118 11.23 5.44 15.92
C SER A 118 9.69 5.44 15.98
N ASP A 119 9.08 6.56 15.55
CA ASP A 119 7.63 6.73 15.62
C ASP A 119 6.91 6.09 14.42
N VAL A 120 7.64 5.71 13.36
CA VAL A 120 7.06 5.10 12.15
C VAL A 120 6.23 3.88 12.50
N PHE A 121 6.82 2.94 13.23
CA PHE A 121 6.14 1.69 13.62
C PHE A 121 4.92 1.98 14.50
N GLN A 122 5.08 2.83 15.51
CA GLN A 122 4.00 3.19 16.43
C GLN A 122 2.84 3.87 15.69
N GLN A 123 3.11 4.82 14.81
CA GLN A 123 2.09 5.50 14.02
C GLN A 123 1.37 4.54 13.06
N MET A 124 2.10 3.63 12.40
CA MET A 124 1.49 2.59 11.57
C MET A 124 0.52 1.73 12.38
N MET A 125 0.94 1.25 13.55
CA MET A 125 0.13 0.38 14.41
C MET A 125 -1.09 1.10 14.98
N ILE A 126 -0.93 2.32 15.49
CA ILE A 126 -2.03 3.08 16.08
C ILE A 126 -3.07 3.48 15.03
N LYS A 127 -2.61 4.04 13.90
CA LYS A 127 -3.50 4.51 12.82
C LYS A 127 -4.29 3.37 12.18
N ASN A 128 -3.68 2.21 12.02
CA ASN A 128 -4.27 1.05 11.33
C ASN A 128 -4.63 -0.11 12.27
N ARG A 129 -4.77 0.15 13.59
CA ARG A 129 -5.04 -0.91 14.57
C ARG A 129 -6.27 -1.76 14.23
N VAL A 130 -7.38 -1.12 13.84
CA VAL A 130 -8.62 -1.83 13.51
C VAL A 130 -8.46 -2.70 12.27
N PRO A 131 -8.03 -2.18 11.09
CA PRO A 131 -7.78 -3.03 9.92
C PRO A 131 -6.72 -4.11 10.17
N TYR A 132 -5.69 -3.88 11.00
CA TYR A 132 -4.68 -4.91 11.29
C TYR A 132 -5.27 -6.05 12.14
N VAL A 133 -6.00 -5.73 13.20
CA VAL A 133 -6.67 -6.75 14.03
C VAL A 133 -7.70 -7.51 13.20
N SER A 134 -8.52 -6.83 12.39
CA SER A 134 -9.51 -7.49 11.53
C SER A 134 -8.86 -8.39 10.48
N ALA A 135 -7.77 -7.95 9.84
CA ALA A 135 -7.04 -8.75 8.87
C ALA A 135 -6.51 -10.05 9.48
N VAL A 136 -5.81 -9.94 10.62
CA VAL A 136 -5.26 -11.12 11.32
C VAL A 136 -6.38 -12.05 11.78
N SER A 137 -7.46 -11.51 12.36
CA SER A 137 -8.60 -12.31 12.80
C SER A 137 -9.27 -13.05 11.64
N LEU A 138 -9.51 -12.37 10.51
CA LEU A 138 -10.11 -12.99 9.32
C LEU A 138 -9.22 -14.11 8.74
N ILE A 139 -7.90 -13.91 8.70
CA ILE A 139 -6.97 -14.94 8.23
C ILE A 139 -6.99 -16.15 9.17
N LEU A 140 -6.88 -15.95 10.49
CA LEU A 140 -6.82 -17.04 11.45
C LEU A 140 -8.13 -17.82 11.51
N PHE A 141 -9.28 -17.14 11.64
CA PHE A 141 -10.58 -17.80 11.66
C PHE A 141 -10.92 -18.46 10.33
N GLY A 142 -10.61 -17.79 9.22
CA GLY A 142 -10.82 -18.35 7.90
C GLY A 142 -9.99 -19.62 7.67
N ALA A 143 -8.70 -19.60 8.05
CA ALA A 143 -7.83 -20.78 7.96
C ALA A 143 -8.34 -21.94 8.85
N LEU A 144 -8.80 -21.64 10.07
CA LEU A 144 -9.40 -22.63 10.96
C LEU A 144 -10.66 -23.27 10.34
N ILE A 145 -11.56 -22.44 9.81
CA ILE A 145 -12.78 -22.92 9.14
C ILE A 145 -12.44 -23.80 7.93
N MET A 146 -11.46 -23.36 7.10
CA MET A 146 -11.01 -24.16 5.95
C MET A 146 -10.43 -25.50 6.39
N ALA A 147 -9.60 -25.53 7.45
CA ALA A 147 -9.02 -26.77 7.96
C ALA A 147 -10.10 -27.73 8.46
N LEU A 148 -11.06 -27.25 9.25
CA LEU A 148 -12.18 -28.05 9.73
C LEU A 148 -13.04 -28.56 8.59
N ALA A 149 -13.42 -27.69 7.65
CA ALA A 149 -14.21 -28.08 6.48
C ALA A 149 -13.46 -29.10 5.61
N GLY A 150 -12.15 -28.95 5.41
CA GLY A 150 -11.31 -29.90 4.68
C GLY A 150 -11.30 -31.29 5.32
N ILE A 151 -11.17 -31.38 6.64
CA ILE A 151 -11.26 -32.66 7.37
C ILE A 151 -12.64 -33.30 7.19
N MET A 152 -13.72 -32.51 7.26
CA MET A 152 -15.09 -33.00 7.08
C MET A 152 -15.38 -33.44 5.63
N MET A 153 -14.82 -32.74 4.65
CA MET A 153 -14.91 -33.14 3.25
C MET A 153 -14.25 -34.51 2.99
N ILE A 154 -13.08 -34.76 3.59
CA ILE A 154 -12.43 -36.08 3.52
C ILE A 154 -13.33 -37.17 4.10
N LYS A 155 -14.11 -36.90 5.14
CA LYS A 155 -15.08 -37.81 5.77
C LYS A 155 -16.41 -37.89 5.01
N ARG A 156 -16.51 -37.28 3.80
CA ARG A 156 -17.71 -37.26 2.93
C ARG A 156 -18.97 -36.65 3.59
N THR A 157 -18.84 -35.69 4.46
CA THR A 157 -19.96 -35.04 5.16
C THR A 157 -20.53 -33.81 4.44
N GLY A 158 -20.15 -33.56 3.17
CA GLY A 158 -20.80 -32.56 2.31
C GLY A 158 -20.64 -31.09 2.70
N MET A 159 -19.64 -30.72 3.52
CA MET A 159 -19.49 -29.37 4.06
C MET A 159 -18.62 -28.41 3.18
N SER A 160 -18.70 -28.56 1.86
CA SER A 160 -17.96 -27.71 0.90
C SER A 160 -18.27 -26.23 1.03
N ARG A 161 -19.48 -25.84 1.47
CA ARG A 161 -19.87 -24.45 1.68
C ARG A 161 -19.01 -23.76 2.72
N LEU A 162 -18.72 -24.43 3.85
CA LEU A 162 -17.87 -23.88 4.91
C LEU A 162 -16.43 -23.64 4.43
N PHE A 163 -15.93 -24.50 3.56
CA PHE A 163 -14.60 -24.31 2.96
C PHE A 163 -14.52 -22.99 2.19
N TRP A 164 -15.51 -22.68 1.37
CA TRP A 164 -15.52 -21.44 0.57
C TRP A 164 -15.74 -20.18 1.41
N ILE A 165 -16.50 -20.27 2.52
CA ILE A 165 -16.61 -19.18 3.50
C ILE A 165 -15.24 -18.91 4.16
N GLY A 166 -14.55 -19.97 4.57
CA GLY A 166 -13.20 -19.86 5.10
C GLY A 166 -12.22 -19.26 4.10
N ALA A 167 -12.27 -19.71 2.84
CA ALA A 167 -11.45 -19.19 1.75
C ALA A 167 -11.71 -17.69 1.51
N LEU A 168 -12.97 -17.27 1.49
CA LEU A 168 -13.35 -15.85 1.39
C LEU A 168 -12.79 -15.03 2.56
N SER A 169 -12.89 -15.55 3.78
CA SER A 169 -12.34 -14.87 4.97
C SER A 169 -10.82 -14.69 4.87
N VAL A 170 -10.09 -15.72 4.44
CA VAL A 170 -8.62 -15.65 4.25
C VAL A 170 -8.26 -14.63 3.16
N THR A 171 -8.95 -14.66 2.02
CA THR A 171 -8.66 -13.74 0.91
C THR A 171 -8.95 -12.29 1.28
N VAL A 172 -10.08 -12.00 1.95
CA VAL A 172 -10.42 -10.66 2.43
C VAL A 172 -9.43 -10.20 3.50
N GLY A 173 -9.05 -11.06 4.44
CA GLY A 173 -8.06 -10.75 5.47
C GLY A 173 -6.69 -10.45 4.87
N THR A 174 -6.21 -11.25 3.92
CA THR A 174 -4.93 -11.04 3.23
C THR A 174 -4.96 -9.77 2.37
N TRP A 175 -6.05 -9.54 1.65
CA TRP A 175 -6.25 -8.29 0.90
C TRP A 175 -6.20 -7.07 1.82
N THR A 176 -6.90 -7.11 2.96
CA THR A 176 -6.87 -6.03 3.95
C THR A 176 -5.45 -5.79 4.47
N ALA A 177 -4.69 -6.85 4.79
CA ALA A 177 -3.30 -6.75 5.24
C ALA A 177 -2.41 -6.07 4.19
N CYS A 178 -2.57 -6.41 2.91
CA CYS A 178 -1.84 -5.80 1.80
C CYS A 178 -2.24 -4.33 1.61
N ASN A 179 -3.54 -4.03 1.55
CA ASN A 179 -4.08 -2.70 1.30
C ASN A 179 -3.66 -1.69 2.39
N TYR A 180 -3.68 -2.10 3.66
CA TYR A 180 -3.22 -1.28 4.79
C TYR A 180 -1.71 -1.38 5.06
N ARG A 181 -0.95 -2.00 4.17
CA ARG A 181 0.53 -2.08 4.21
C ARG A 181 1.09 -2.80 5.45
N LEU A 182 0.30 -3.72 6.06
CA LEU A 182 0.80 -4.57 7.16
C LEU A 182 2.03 -5.38 6.73
N THR A 183 2.08 -5.78 5.46
CA THR A 183 3.18 -6.51 4.84
C THR A 183 4.51 -5.75 4.87
N GLN A 184 4.50 -4.41 4.89
CA GLN A 184 5.72 -3.60 5.00
C GLN A 184 6.41 -3.74 6.36
N LEU A 185 5.68 -4.09 7.43
CA LEU A 185 6.26 -4.40 8.74
C LEU A 185 7.16 -5.64 8.71
N PHE A 186 6.91 -6.54 7.76
CA PHE A 186 7.69 -7.77 7.54
C PHE A 186 8.71 -7.63 6.40
N ASN A 187 9.01 -6.41 5.96
CA ASN A 187 9.92 -6.11 4.85
C ASN A 187 9.57 -6.83 3.53
N ILE A 188 8.29 -7.14 3.31
CA ILE A 188 7.84 -7.73 2.04
C ILE A 188 7.93 -6.66 0.95
N PRO A 189 8.59 -6.95 -0.20
CA PRO A 189 8.73 -5.99 -1.29
C PRO A 189 7.37 -5.47 -1.80
N LEU A 190 7.28 -4.18 -2.09
CA LEU A 190 6.04 -3.53 -2.55
C LEU A 190 5.41 -4.19 -3.78
N PRO A 191 6.18 -4.62 -4.81
CA PRO A 191 5.59 -5.31 -5.95
C PRO A 191 4.91 -6.62 -5.57
N VAL A 192 5.48 -7.38 -4.62
CA VAL A 192 4.89 -8.64 -4.12
C VAL A 192 3.59 -8.35 -3.38
N THR A 193 3.60 -7.35 -2.49
CA THR A 193 2.40 -6.91 -1.77
C THR A 193 1.28 -6.53 -2.73
N THR A 194 1.57 -5.73 -3.75
CA THR A 194 0.59 -5.29 -4.74
C THR A 194 0.09 -6.46 -5.59
N THR A 195 0.97 -7.38 -5.99
CA THR A 195 0.55 -8.60 -6.70
C THR A 195 -0.38 -9.45 -5.84
N LEU A 196 -0.07 -9.64 -4.56
CA LEU A 196 -0.94 -10.37 -3.62
C LEU A 196 -2.30 -9.67 -3.45
N GLU A 197 -2.33 -8.34 -3.44
CA GLU A 197 -3.56 -7.55 -3.37
C GLU A 197 -4.50 -7.87 -4.55
N TYR A 198 -3.98 -7.87 -5.79
CA TYR A 198 -4.77 -8.23 -6.98
C TYR A 198 -5.19 -9.71 -7.01
N ILE A 199 -4.28 -10.63 -6.67
CA ILE A 199 -4.60 -12.07 -6.61
C ILE A 199 -5.74 -12.32 -5.62
N ASN A 200 -5.70 -11.71 -4.43
CA ASN A 200 -6.74 -11.90 -3.42
C ASN A 200 -8.10 -11.31 -3.83
N LEU A 201 -8.14 -10.24 -4.63
CA LEU A 201 -9.40 -9.76 -5.20
C LEU A 201 -10.04 -10.80 -6.12
N VAL A 202 -9.26 -11.43 -7.00
CA VAL A 202 -9.76 -12.48 -7.91
C VAL A 202 -10.16 -13.72 -7.13
N LEU A 203 -9.35 -14.18 -6.18
CA LEU A 203 -9.66 -15.35 -5.34
C LEU A 203 -10.90 -15.12 -4.46
N GLY A 204 -11.08 -13.88 -3.96
CA GLY A 204 -12.29 -13.52 -3.22
C GLY A 204 -13.56 -13.65 -4.06
N ALA A 205 -13.55 -13.09 -5.28
CA ALA A 205 -14.65 -13.22 -6.22
C ALA A 205 -14.94 -14.68 -6.57
N LEU A 206 -13.89 -15.47 -6.81
CA LEU A 206 -14.02 -16.92 -7.06
C LEU A 206 -14.64 -17.64 -5.86
N SER A 207 -14.20 -17.32 -4.64
CA SER A 207 -14.73 -17.93 -3.41
C SER A 207 -16.22 -17.67 -3.24
N VAL A 208 -16.68 -16.45 -3.54
CA VAL A 208 -18.10 -16.09 -3.54
C VAL A 208 -18.88 -16.89 -4.59
N ALA A 209 -18.39 -16.95 -5.83
CA ALA A 209 -19.02 -17.69 -6.91
C ALA A 209 -19.16 -19.19 -6.58
N MET A 210 -18.11 -19.79 -6.03
CA MET A 210 -18.10 -21.20 -5.63
C MET A 210 -19.02 -21.48 -4.44
N TYR A 211 -19.12 -20.54 -3.50
CA TYR A 211 -20.08 -20.64 -2.39
C TYR A 211 -21.53 -20.68 -2.92
N PHE A 212 -21.90 -19.76 -3.82
CA PHE A 212 -23.23 -19.76 -4.41
C PHE A 212 -23.50 -21.00 -5.28
N ASN A 213 -22.51 -21.46 -6.03
CA ASN A 213 -22.63 -22.71 -6.78
C ASN A 213 -22.95 -23.90 -5.87
N CYS A 214 -22.23 -24.02 -4.73
CA CYS A 214 -22.54 -25.06 -3.73
C CYS A 214 -23.92 -24.88 -3.10
N LEU A 215 -24.48 -23.69 -3.00
CA LEU A 215 -25.85 -23.46 -2.53
C LEU A 215 -26.89 -23.97 -3.52
N LEU A 216 -26.72 -23.67 -4.81
CA LEU A 216 -27.67 -24.03 -5.87
C LEU A 216 -27.71 -25.55 -6.11
N TYR A 217 -26.55 -26.20 -6.09
CA TYR A 217 -26.46 -27.64 -6.36
C TYR A 217 -26.81 -28.54 -5.15
N THR A 218 -26.99 -27.98 -3.96
CA THR A 218 -27.34 -28.76 -2.75
C THR A 218 -28.74 -28.44 -2.22
N SER A 219 -29.53 -27.65 -2.97
CA SER A 219 -30.98 -27.55 -2.73
C SER A 219 -31.66 -28.83 -3.26
N PRO A 220 -32.48 -29.52 -2.44
CA PRO A 220 -33.19 -30.73 -2.87
C PRO A 220 -34.20 -30.42 -3.96
#